data_90d12f0b982cf1becf204ea07268eefe
#
_entry.id   90d12f0b982cf1becf204ea07268eefe
#
_cell.length_a   1.000
_cell.length_b   1.000
_cell.length_c   1.000
_cell.angle_alpha   90.00
_cell.angle_beta   90.00
_cell.angle_gamma   90.00
#
_symmetry.space_group_name_H-M   'P 1'
#
loop_
_entity.id
_entity.type
_entity.pdbx_description
1 polymer ?
#
loop_
_entity_poly.entity_id
_entity_poly.type
_entity_poly.pdbx_seq_one_letter_code
_entity_poly.pdbx_strand_id
1 'polypeptide(L)'
;MARHARGFDVDAAWAHLLRRDRRLGAWMRRLGPLPAAPGWRKPFDPVDALARAILFQQLSGKAASTIVGRVEAAIGSRRLHHDTLSRVDDATLRACGVSANKALALRDLAAREARGEIPDLRRMAWMDEDQIVAALVPIRGIGRWTVEMMLMFRLGRPDVLPVDDLGVRKGAQQVDRLERMPTPRELAERGQRWGPYRTYASLYLWKIADLASAARSPTNRSQD
;
A
#
# COMPACT_ATOMS: atom_id res chain seq x y z
N MET A 1 16.02 -9.44 -18.24
CA MET A 1 14.93 -8.84 -17.45
C MET A 1 14.49 -7.55 -18.11
N ALA A 2 13.19 -7.30 -18.25
CA ALA A 2 12.67 -6.06 -18.79
C ALA A 2 12.58 -4.99 -17.69
N ARG A 3 12.83 -3.73 -18.06
CA ARG A 3 12.66 -2.61 -17.14
C ARG A 3 11.18 -2.32 -16.93
N HIS A 4 10.73 -2.28 -15.67
CA HIS A 4 9.38 -1.90 -15.32
C HIS A 4 9.23 -0.37 -15.26
N ALA A 5 8.28 0.17 -16.02
CA ALA A 5 7.88 1.57 -15.90
C ALA A 5 7.06 1.75 -14.61
N ARG A 6 7.01 3.00 -14.11
CA ARG A 6 6.08 3.35 -13.02
C ARG A 6 4.71 3.68 -13.60
N GLY A 7 3.70 2.98 -13.10
CA GLY A 7 2.33 3.06 -13.61
C GLY A 7 2.08 2.12 -14.78
N PHE A 8 0.81 1.96 -15.11
CA PHE A 8 0.34 1.14 -16.23
C PHE A 8 -0.85 1.83 -16.92
N ASP A 9 -1.18 1.35 -18.11
CA ASP A 9 -2.32 1.81 -18.89
C ASP A 9 -3.63 1.35 -18.22
N VAL A 10 -4.37 2.30 -17.64
CA VAL A 10 -5.63 2.03 -16.93
C VAL A 10 -6.77 1.71 -17.89
N ASP A 11 -6.74 2.18 -19.14
CA ASP A 11 -7.75 1.89 -20.13
C ASP A 11 -7.60 0.46 -20.64
N ALA A 12 -6.35 0.02 -20.86
CA ALA A 12 -6.05 -1.37 -21.18
C ALA A 12 -6.45 -2.32 -20.04
N ALA A 13 -6.18 -1.92 -18.78
CA ALA A 13 -6.57 -2.67 -17.59
C ALA A 13 -8.11 -2.77 -17.47
N TRP A 14 -8.81 -1.67 -17.68
CA TRP A 14 -10.27 -1.62 -17.71
C TRP A 14 -10.85 -2.57 -18.75
N ALA A 15 -10.41 -2.45 -20.02
CA ALA A 15 -10.88 -3.30 -21.11
C ALA A 15 -10.59 -4.79 -20.86
N HIS A 16 -9.41 -5.10 -20.29
CA HIS A 16 -9.03 -6.47 -19.95
C HIS A 16 -9.98 -7.06 -18.90
N LEU A 17 -10.18 -6.39 -17.77
CA LEU A 17 -11.00 -6.89 -16.67
C LEU A 17 -12.47 -7.05 -17.06
N LEU A 18 -13.02 -6.14 -17.87
CA LEU A 18 -14.38 -6.27 -18.40
C LEU A 18 -14.59 -7.55 -19.21
N ARG A 19 -13.58 -7.98 -19.98
CA ARG A 19 -13.62 -9.23 -20.76
C ARG A 19 -13.42 -10.47 -19.90
N ARG A 20 -12.55 -10.38 -18.88
CA ARG A 20 -12.09 -11.55 -18.11
C ARG A 20 -13.01 -11.91 -16.95
N ASP A 21 -13.80 -10.97 -16.43
CA ASP A 21 -14.61 -11.19 -15.26
C ASP A 21 -15.96 -10.48 -15.37
N ARG A 22 -17.00 -11.26 -15.70
CA ARG A 22 -18.37 -10.74 -15.87
C ARG A 22 -18.92 -10.10 -14.59
N ARG A 23 -18.64 -10.70 -13.40
CA ARG A 23 -19.16 -10.19 -12.12
C ARG A 23 -18.49 -8.90 -11.71
N LEU A 24 -17.15 -8.87 -11.72
CA LEU A 24 -16.39 -7.64 -11.47
C LEU A 24 -16.72 -6.58 -12.51
N GLY A 25 -16.81 -6.96 -13.79
CA GLY A 25 -17.15 -6.06 -14.89
C GLY A 25 -18.52 -5.38 -14.74
N ALA A 26 -19.51 -6.05 -14.16
CA ALA A 26 -20.80 -5.42 -13.84
C ALA A 26 -20.65 -4.29 -12.82
N TRP A 27 -19.84 -4.49 -11.77
CA TRP A 27 -19.50 -3.45 -10.80
C TRP A 27 -18.68 -2.32 -11.43
N MET A 28 -17.70 -2.66 -12.25
CA MET A 28 -16.87 -1.68 -12.94
C MET A 28 -17.72 -0.73 -13.80
N ARG A 29 -18.63 -1.26 -14.62
CA ARG A 29 -19.55 -0.42 -15.43
C ARG A 29 -20.40 0.52 -14.58
N ARG A 30 -20.85 0.07 -13.42
CA ARG A 30 -21.64 0.89 -12.47
C ARG A 30 -20.81 2.02 -11.84
N LEU A 31 -19.53 1.74 -11.54
CA LEU A 31 -18.64 2.66 -10.84
C LEU A 31 -17.89 3.63 -11.78
N GLY A 32 -17.85 3.29 -13.07
CA GLY A 32 -17.01 4.00 -14.04
C GLY A 32 -15.52 3.66 -13.91
N PRO A 33 -14.69 4.14 -14.84
CA PRO A 33 -13.25 3.94 -14.80
C PRO A 33 -12.60 4.68 -13.63
N LEU A 34 -11.64 4.01 -12.98
CA LEU A 34 -10.83 4.61 -11.93
C LEU A 34 -9.59 5.27 -12.54
N PRO A 35 -9.22 6.50 -12.11
CA PRO A 35 -8.04 7.16 -12.63
C PRO A 35 -6.75 6.48 -12.17
N ALA A 36 -5.67 6.74 -12.91
CA ALA A 36 -4.33 6.36 -12.49
C ALA A 36 -3.99 6.96 -11.11
N ALA A 37 -3.32 6.19 -10.25
CA ALA A 37 -2.98 6.69 -8.92
C ALA A 37 -1.98 7.85 -9.01
N PRO A 38 -2.25 8.99 -8.34
CA PRO A 38 -1.40 10.19 -8.43
C PRO A 38 0.06 9.94 -7.99
N GLY A 39 0.26 8.93 -7.13
CA GLY A 39 1.58 8.55 -6.60
C GLY A 39 2.55 8.05 -7.67
N TRP A 40 2.06 7.51 -8.81
CA TRP A 40 2.91 6.98 -9.87
C TRP A 40 3.79 8.04 -10.53
N ARG A 41 3.34 9.29 -10.55
CA ARG A 41 4.06 10.41 -11.17
C ARG A 41 4.85 11.27 -10.18
N LYS A 42 4.63 11.09 -8.87
CA LYS A 42 5.30 11.88 -7.84
C LYS A 42 6.73 11.39 -7.59
N PRO A 43 7.67 12.28 -7.24
CA PRO A 43 8.97 11.86 -6.71
C PRO A 43 8.78 10.85 -5.57
N PHE A 44 9.68 9.86 -5.51
CA PHE A 44 9.55 8.78 -4.56
C PHE A 44 10.92 8.31 -4.12
N ASP A 45 11.13 8.29 -2.82
CA ASP A 45 12.29 7.73 -2.16
C ASP A 45 11.84 6.50 -1.35
N PRO A 46 12.35 5.31 -1.64
CA PRO A 46 11.93 4.09 -0.96
C PRO A 46 12.15 4.11 0.55
N VAL A 47 13.29 4.63 1.01
CA VAL A 47 13.65 4.66 2.44
C VAL A 47 12.73 5.60 3.19
N ASP A 48 12.60 6.84 2.72
CA ASP A 48 11.69 7.83 3.34
C ASP A 48 10.23 7.32 3.36
N ALA A 49 9.80 6.67 2.29
CA ALA A 49 8.45 6.09 2.22
C ALA A 49 8.24 4.95 3.23
N LEU A 50 9.23 4.08 3.42
CA LEU A 50 9.17 3.00 4.42
C LEU A 50 9.19 3.57 5.85
N ALA A 51 10.04 4.57 6.12
CA ALA A 51 10.07 5.25 7.41
C ALA A 51 8.71 5.87 7.76
N ARG A 52 8.10 6.58 6.78
CA ARG A 52 6.75 7.12 6.94
C ARG A 52 5.71 6.03 7.12
N ALA A 53 5.77 4.93 6.38
CA ALA A 53 4.86 3.80 6.54
C ALA A 53 4.91 3.25 7.97
N ILE A 54 6.12 3.07 8.56
CA ILE A 54 6.31 2.67 9.96
C ILE A 54 5.62 3.67 10.91
N LEU A 55 5.81 4.97 10.71
CA LEU A 55 5.23 6.00 11.57
C LEU A 55 3.71 6.05 11.49
N PHE A 56 3.12 5.78 10.33
CA PHE A 56 1.67 5.81 10.09
C PHE A 56 0.91 4.58 10.60
N GLN A 57 1.59 3.44 10.84
CA GLN A 57 0.93 2.21 11.30
C GLN A 57 0.05 2.43 12.53
N GLN A 58 -1.18 1.89 12.50
CA GLN A 58 -2.13 1.89 13.62
C GLN A 58 -2.51 3.29 14.17
N LEU A 59 -2.40 4.32 13.35
CA LEU A 59 -2.76 5.69 13.72
C LEU A 59 -3.72 6.29 12.70
N SER A 60 -4.52 7.27 13.14
CA SER A 60 -5.25 8.12 12.20
C SER A 60 -4.25 8.99 11.41
N GLY A 61 -4.62 9.33 10.17
CA GLY A 61 -3.76 10.18 9.32
C GLY A 61 -3.32 11.48 10.00
N LYS A 62 -4.22 12.13 10.78
CA LYS A 62 -3.91 13.36 11.52
C LYS A 62 -2.87 13.12 12.63
N ALA A 63 -3.05 12.07 13.43
CA ALA A 63 -2.11 11.74 14.49
C ALA A 63 -0.73 11.37 13.93
N ALA A 64 -0.69 10.54 12.89
CA ALA A 64 0.56 10.15 12.24
C ALA A 64 1.29 11.36 11.63
N SER A 65 0.58 12.26 10.94
CA SER A 65 1.18 13.48 10.38
C SER A 65 1.77 14.40 11.46
N THR A 66 1.12 14.50 12.62
CA THR A 66 1.64 15.27 13.76
C THR A 66 2.95 14.67 14.27
N ILE A 67 3.02 13.34 14.44
CA ILE A 67 4.24 12.64 14.88
C ILE A 67 5.35 12.82 13.86
N VAL A 68 5.06 12.62 12.57
CA VAL A 68 6.05 12.84 11.50
C VAL A 68 6.61 14.25 11.55
N GLY A 69 5.77 15.29 11.67
CA GLY A 69 6.23 16.68 11.76
C GLY A 69 7.14 16.95 12.97
N ARG A 70 6.86 16.31 14.13
CA ARG A 70 7.73 16.40 15.31
C ARG A 70 9.07 15.72 15.10
N VAL A 71 9.07 14.53 14.46
CA VAL A 71 10.32 13.81 14.11
C VAL A 71 11.14 14.65 13.13
N GLU A 72 10.51 15.19 12.07
CA GLU A 72 11.18 16.06 11.08
C GLU A 72 11.82 17.28 11.75
N ALA A 73 11.11 17.91 12.68
CA ALA A 73 11.65 19.04 13.44
C ALA A 73 12.85 18.63 14.32
N ALA A 74 12.74 17.50 15.03
CA ALA A 74 13.81 17.01 15.90
C ALA A 74 15.08 16.63 15.14
N ILE A 75 14.97 15.98 13.98
CA ILE A 75 16.13 15.61 13.14
C ILE A 75 16.63 16.76 12.25
N GLY A 76 15.90 17.88 12.17
CA GLY A 76 16.23 19.01 11.30
C GLY A 76 16.16 18.69 9.80
N SER A 77 15.26 17.79 9.40
CA SER A 77 15.13 17.35 8.00
C SER A 77 13.73 16.81 7.71
N ARG A 78 13.27 17.03 6.47
CA ARG A 78 12.08 16.35 5.95
C ARG A 78 12.36 14.95 5.38
N ARG A 79 13.63 14.55 5.29
CA ARG A 79 14.06 13.23 4.80
C ARG A 79 14.36 12.33 5.98
N LEU A 80 13.73 11.17 6.03
CA LEU A 80 13.88 10.17 7.09
C LEU A 80 14.87 9.09 6.62
N HIS A 81 16.15 9.38 6.70
CA HIS A 81 17.28 8.54 6.26
C HIS A 81 18.22 8.23 7.41
N HIS A 82 19.16 7.30 7.21
CA HIS A 82 20.11 6.89 8.24
C HIS A 82 20.94 8.09 8.79
N ASP A 83 21.38 9.01 7.93
CA ASP A 83 22.16 10.19 8.30
C ASP A 83 21.35 11.22 9.09
N THR A 84 20.04 11.28 8.91
CA THR A 84 19.14 12.20 9.63
C THR A 84 18.57 11.56 10.89
N LEU A 85 18.14 10.31 10.82
CA LEU A 85 17.60 9.58 11.97
C LEU A 85 18.66 9.31 13.05
N SER A 86 19.96 9.25 12.69
CA SER A 86 21.07 9.12 13.64
C SER A 86 21.35 10.37 14.47
N ARG A 87 20.80 11.53 14.10
CA ARG A 87 20.97 12.79 14.83
C ARG A 87 20.25 12.86 16.17
N VAL A 88 19.30 11.96 16.41
CA VAL A 88 18.51 11.92 17.63
C VAL A 88 18.55 10.53 18.25
N ASP A 89 18.44 10.46 19.56
CA ASP A 89 18.35 9.21 20.31
C ASP A 89 16.89 8.69 20.39
N ASP A 90 16.72 7.52 20.98
CA ASP A 90 15.39 6.90 21.14
C ASP A 90 14.50 7.65 22.15
N ALA A 91 15.09 8.36 23.12
CA ALA A 91 14.35 9.19 24.06
C ALA A 91 13.68 10.36 23.33
N THR A 92 14.41 11.02 22.42
CA THR A 92 13.90 12.09 21.58
C THR A 92 12.79 11.59 20.64
N LEU A 93 12.98 10.42 20.00
CA LEU A 93 11.92 9.82 19.17
C LEU A 93 10.65 9.54 19.98
N ARG A 94 10.79 9.05 21.21
CA ARG A 94 9.63 8.83 22.11
C ARG A 94 8.96 10.15 22.50
N ALA A 95 9.71 11.20 22.76
CA ALA A 95 9.17 12.54 23.04
C ALA A 95 8.38 13.10 21.84
N CYS A 96 8.74 12.72 20.59
CA CYS A 96 7.97 13.04 19.41
C CYS A 96 6.64 12.24 19.30
N GLY A 97 6.43 11.22 20.13
CA GLY A 97 5.26 10.33 20.10
C GLY A 97 5.48 9.01 19.34
N VAL A 98 6.72 8.67 19.02
CA VAL A 98 7.07 7.39 18.38
C VAL A 98 7.10 6.29 19.45
N SER A 99 6.37 5.20 19.25
CA SER A 99 6.38 4.06 20.17
C SER A 99 7.76 3.34 20.13
N ALA A 100 8.10 2.62 21.18
CA ALA A 100 9.37 1.88 21.27
C ALA A 100 9.55 0.92 20.08
N ASN A 101 8.50 0.18 19.70
CA ASN A 101 8.56 -0.72 18.55
C ASN A 101 8.80 0.00 17.22
N LYS A 102 8.20 1.18 17.02
CA LYS A 102 8.45 2.01 15.83
C LYS A 102 9.85 2.61 15.83
N ALA A 103 10.36 3.03 16.99
CA ALA A 103 11.74 3.49 17.10
C ALA A 103 12.74 2.39 16.70
N LEU A 104 12.55 1.16 17.22
CA LEU A 104 13.36 0.01 16.81
C LEU A 104 13.25 -0.30 15.31
N ALA A 105 12.07 -0.15 14.73
CA ALA A 105 11.87 -0.35 13.29
C ALA A 105 12.58 0.73 12.45
N LEU A 106 12.52 1.99 12.87
CA LEU A 106 13.28 3.09 12.23
C LEU A 106 14.80 2.88 12.33
N ARG A 107 15.30 2.35 13.47
CA ARG A 107 16.73 2.04 13.62
C ARG A 107 17.18 0.89 12.72
N ASP A 108 16.38 -0.17 12.62
CA ASP A 108 16.68 -1.27 11.69
C ASP A 108 16.67 -0.80 10.23
N LEU A 109 15.66 -0.01 9.84
CA LEU A 109 15.59 0.60 8.51
C LEU A 109 16.86 1.44 8.21
N ALA A 110 17.23 2.32 9.13
CA ALA A 110 18.41 3.17 9.00
C ALA A 110 19.71 2.35 8.90
N ALA A 111 19.86 1.31 9.72
CA ALA A 111 21.02 0.44 9.68
C ALA A 111 21.14 -0.32 8.36
N ARG A 112 20.02 -0.83 7.81
CA ARG A 112 19.99 -1.51 6.50
C ARG A 112 20.28 -0.56 5.35
N GLU A 113 19.76 0.67 5.41
CA GLU A 113 20.09 1.70 4.43
C GLU A 113 21.59 1.99 4.42
N ALA A 114 22.20 2.20 5.58
CA ALA A 114 23.63 2.46 5.72
C ALA A 114 24.51 1.33 5.13
N ARG A 115 24.01 0.07 5.14
CA ARG A 115 24.67 -1.08 4.53
C ARG A 115 24.33 -1.28 3.04
N GLY A 116 23.50 -0.39 2.44
CA GLY A 116 23.09 -0.51 1.04
C GLY A 116 22.17 -1.71 0.74
N GLU A 117 21.49 -2.24 1.77
CA GLU A 117 20.58 -3.40 1.61
C GLU A 117 19.23 -3.03 0.99
N ILE A 118 18.85 -1.75 1.07
CA ILE A 118 17.55 -1.27 0.54
C ILE A 118 17.73 -0.86 -0.92
N PRO A 119 17.02 -1.51 -1.87
CA PRO A 119 17.15 -1.15 -3.27
C PRO A 119 16.57 0.25 -3.53
N ASP A 120 17.30 1.06 -4.30
CA ASP A 120 16.83 2.34 -4.80
C ASP A 120 15.81 2.16 -5.95
N LEU A 121 15.21 3.25 -6.42
CA LEU A 121 14.24 3.21 -7.52
C LEU A 121 14.82 2.66 -8.82
N ARG A 122 16.12 2.89 -9.10
CA ARG A 122 16.77 2.40 -10.31
C ARG A 122 16.88 0.88 -10.28
N ARG A 123 17.29 0.34 -9.14
CA ARG A 123 17.38 -1.10 -8.92
C ARG A 123 15.98 -1.74 -8.92
N MET A 124 15.02 -1.14 -8.20
CA MET A 124 13.62 -1.61 -8.19
C MET A 124 12.98 -1.66 -9.58
N ALA A 125 13.39 -0.78 -10.52
CA ALA A 125 12.88 -0.81 -11.88
C ALA A 125 13.26 -2.08 -12.66
N TRP A 126 14.24 -2.85 -12.20
CA TRP A 126 14.69 -4.12 -12.80
C TRP A 126 14.31 -5.35 -11.98
N MET A 127 13.69 -5.17 -10.82
CA MET A 127 13.24 -6.24 -9.92
C MET A 127 11.77 -6.56 -10.21
N ASP A 128 11.39 -7.82 -10.12
CA ASP A 128 9.99 -8.22 -10.06
C ASP A 128 9.40 -7.97 -8.66
N GLU A 129 8.11 -8.19 -8.50
CA GLU A 129 7.38 -7.93 -7.26
C GLU A 129 7.88 -8.79 -6.10
N ASP A 130 8.15 -10.07 -6.35
CA ASP A 130 8.62 -11.00 -5.31
C ASP A 130 10.05 -10.68 -4.88
N GLN A 131 10.92 -10.25 -5.78
CA GLN A 131 12.26 -9.76 -5.45
C GLN A 131 12.21 -8.52 -4.57
N ILE A 132 11.31 -7.56 -4.85
CA ILE A 132 11.13 -6.36 -4.02
C ILE A 132 10.57 -6.75 -2.64
N VAL A 133 9.59 -7.65 -2.59
CA VAL A 133 9.04 -8.17 -1.33
C VAL A 133 10.14 -8.86 -0.51
N ALA A 134 10.92 -9.75 -1.11
CA ALA A 134 12.01 -10.46 -0.44
C ALA A 134 13.10 -9.50 0.11
N ALA A 135 13.37 -8.40 -0.59
CA ALA A 135 14.35 -7.40 -0.15
C ALA A 135 13.85 -6.54 1.02
N LEU A 136 12.53 -6.28 1.13
CA LEU A 136 12.00 -5.31 2.08
C LEU A 136 11.31 -5.91 3.30
N VAL A 137 10.74 -7.11 3.21
CA VAL A 137 10.07 -7.78 4.35
C VAL A 137 11.02 -8.09 5.52
N PRO A 138 12.33 -8.33 5.34
CA PRO A 138 13.26 -8.49 6.47
C PRO A 138 13.43 -7.24 7.34
N ILE A 139 12.98 -6.06 6.88
CA ILE A 139 13.03 -4.81 7.66
C ILE A 139 12.00 -4.91 8.78
N ARG A 140 12.42 -4.66 10.01
CA ARG A 140 11.54 -4.70 11.19
C ARG A 140 10.32 -3.80 10.99
N GLY A 141 9.14 -4.33 11.21
CA GLY A 141 7.87 -3.59 11.09
C GLY A 141 7.37 -3.43 9.65
N ILE A 142 8.08 -3.95 8.65
CA ILE A 142 7.65 -3.95 7.25
C ILE A 142 7.12 -5.33 6.90
N GLY A 143 5.80 -5.46 6.82
CA GLY A 143 5.14 -6.67 6.37
C GLY A 143 4.89 -6.66 4.84
N ARG A 144 4.56 -7.85 4.29
CA ARG A 144 4.22 -8.01 2.87
C ARG A 144 3.17 -6.99 2.41
N TRP A 145 2.12 -6.78 3.18
CA TRP A 145 1.07 -5.80 2.88
C TRP A 145 1.62 -4.38 2.68
N THR A 146 2.57 -3.94 3.52
CA THR A 146 3.20 -2.61 3.38
C THR A 146 3.96 -2.49 2.06
N VAL A 147 4.67 -3.55 1.66
CA VAL A 147 5.38 -3.60 0.38
C VAL A 147 4.40 -3.60 -0.79
N GLU A 148 3.33 -4.37 -0.72
CA GLU A 148 2.27 -4.41 -1.74
C GLU A 148 1.64 -3.03 -1.94
N MET A 149 1.37 -2.27 -0.87
CA MET A 149 0.88 -0.89 -0.97
C MET A 149 1.89 0.02 -1.69
N MET A 150 3.18 -0.14 -1.44
CA MET A 150 4.23 0.59 -2.15
C MET A 150 4.28 0.20 -3.63
N LEU A 151 4.21 -1.10 -3.96
CA LEU A 151 4.17 -1.60 -5.33
C LEU A 151 2.99 -1.01 -6.11
N MET A 152 1.80 -1.01 -5.51
CA MET A 152 0.56 -0.56 -6.15
C MET A 152 0.51 0.97 -6.29
N PHE A 153 0.75 1.72 -5.21
CA PHE A 153 0.48 3.16 -5.15
C PHE A 153 1.68 4.05 -5.47
N ARG A 154 2.91 3.53 -5.35
CA ARG A 154 4.14 4.30 -5.59
C ARG A 154 4.87 3.83 -6.85
N LEU A 155 5.03 2.55 -7.03
CA LEU A 155 5.67 1.99 -8.22
C LEU A 155 4.69 1.75 -9.38
N GLY A 156 3.39 1.64 -9.10
CA GLY A 156 2.38 1.42 -10.12
C GLY A 156 2.53 0.08 -10.82
N ARG A 157 2.91 -0.95 -10.05
CA ARG A 157 2.98 -2.32 -10.58
C ARG A 157 1.58 -2.79 -10.94
N PRO A 158 1.36 -3.30 -12.16
CA PRO A 158 0.02 -3.62 -12.63
C PRO A 158 -0.57 -4.87 -12.00
N ASP A 159 0.26 -5.80 -11.52
CA ASP A 159 -0.17 -7.17 -11.24
C ASP A 159 0.02 -7.61 -9.78
N VAL A 160 -0.38 -6.75 -8.83
CA VAL A 160 -0.34 -7.00 -7.39
C VAL A 160 -1.74 -7.29 -6.87
N LEU A 161 -1.90 -8.39 -6.12
CA LEU A 161 -3.13 -8.76 -5.42
C LEU A 161 -2.84 -8.97 -3.93
N PRO A 162 -3.16 -8.01 -3.05
CA PRO A 162 -2.96 -8.15 -1.61
C PRO A 162 -4.02 -9.09 -1.02
N VAL A 163 -3.75 -10.38 -1.07
CA VAL A 163 -4.71 -11.44 -0.72
C VAL A 163 -5.08 -11.45 0.77
N ASP A 164 -4.20 -10.94 1.63
CA ASP A 164 -4.44 -10.84 3.08
C ASP A 164 -5.23 -9.56 3.45
N ASP A 165 -5.41 -8.63 2.51
CA ASP A 165 -6.11 -7.38 2.77
C ASP A 165 -7.62 -7.62 2.98
N LEU A 166 -8.12 -7.18 4.15
CA LEU A 166 -9.52 -7.36 4.53
C LEU A 166 -10.48 -6.62 3.59
N GLY A 167 -10.12 -5.43 3.11
CA GLY A 167 -10.94 -4.64 2.20
C GLY A 167 -11.08 -5.34 0.84
N VAL A 168 -9.96 -5.82 0.29
CA VAL A 168 -9.94 -6.59 -0.97
C VAL A 168 -10.77 -7.86 -0.84
N ARG A 169 -10.62 -8.62 0.25
CA ARG A 169 -11.39 -9.84 0.52
C ARG A 169 -12.88 -9.57 0.68
N LYS A 170 -13.26 -8.49 1.40
CA LYS A 170 -14.65 -8.04 1.52
C LYS A 170 -15.23 -7.62 0.18
N GLY A 171 -14.46 -6.91 -0.64
CA GLY A 171 -14.86 -6.54 -2.00
C GLY A 171 -15.13 -7.76 -2.87
N ALA A 172 -14.25 -8.75 -2.83
CA ALA A 172 -14.44 -10.02 -3.56
C ALA A 172 -15.68 -10.77 -3.07
N GLN A 173 -15.93 -10.79 -1.76
CA GLN A 173 -17.18 -11.35 -1.19
C GLN A 173 -18.42 -10.69 -1.79
N GLN A 174 -18.45 -9.36 -1.93
CA GLN A 174 -19.58 -8.64 -2.51
C GLN A 174 -19.73 -8.92 -4.01
N VAL A 175 -18.62 -8.92 -4.76
CA VAL A 175 -18.62 -9.20 -6.20
C VAL A 175 -19.20 -10.58 -6.50
N ASP A 176 -18.81 -11.58 -5.75
CA ASP A 176 -19.20 -12.97 -5.97
C ASP A 176 -20.44 -13.39 -5.16
N ARG A 177 -20.97 -12.50 -4.30
CA ARG A 177 -22.12 -12.74 -3.41
C ARG A 177 -21.91 -13.97 -2.52
N LEU A 178 -20.72 -14.07 -1.93
CA LEU A 178 -20.37 -15.19 -1.06
C LEU A 178 -20.99 -15.01 0.33
N GLU A 179 -21.41 -16.11 0.95
CA GLU A 179 -21.93 -16.11 2.33
C GLU A 179 -20.83 -15.72 3.33
N ARG A 180 -19.58 -16.18 3.10
CA ARG A 180 -18.42 -15.84 3.90
C ARG A 180 -17.34 -15.13 3.07
N MET A 181 -16.50 -14.40 3.77
CA MET A 181 -15.33 -13.78 3.15
C MET A 181 -14.36 -14.85 2.64
N PRO A 182 -13.86 -14.76 1.40
CA PRO A 182 -12.92 -15.74 0.87
C PRO A 182 -11.62 -15.73 1.68
N THR A 183 -11.00 -16.89 1.84
CA THR A 183 -9.64 -17.00 2.39
C THR A 183 -8.63 -16.36 1.44
N PRO A 184 -7.40 -16.03 1.90
CA PRO A 184 -6.33 -15.56 1.02
C PRO A 184 -6.08 -16.47 -0.18
N ARG A 185 -6.10 -17.79 0.03
CA ARG A 185 -5.91 -18.79 -1.03
C ARG A 185 -7.04 -18.76 -2.06
N GLU A 186 -8.29 -18.75 -1.61
CA GLU A 186 -9.45 -18.66 -2.50
C GLU A 186 -9.44 -17.36 -3.31
N LEU A 187 -9.02 -16.23 -2.69
CA LEU A 187 -8.86 -14.97 -3.40
C LEU A 187 -7.73 -15.01 -4.41
N ALA A 188 -6.59 -15.65 -4.08
CA ALA A 188 -5.47 -15.82 -5.02
C ALA A 188 -5.89 -16.63 -6.25
N GLU A 189 -6.59 -17.75 -6.05
CA GLU A 189 -7.13 -18.59 -7.12
C GLU A 189 -8.14 -17.80 -7.98
N ARG A 190 -9.05 -17.08 -7.33
CA ARG A 190 -10.05 -16.21 -7.98
C ARG A 190 -9.39 -15.10 -8.81
N GLY A 191 -8.30 -14.54 -8.31
CA GLY A 191 -7.57 -13.42 -8.90
C GLY A 191 -6.72 -13.78 -10.10
N GLN A 192 -6.48 -15.06 -10.38
CA GLN A 192 -5.69 -15.47 -11.54
C GLN A 192 -6.23 -14.93 -12.87
N ARG A 193 -7.55 -14.84 -12.99
CA ARG A 193 -8.23 -14.31 -14.19
C ARG A 193 -8.02 -12.81 -14.42
N TRP A 194 -7.62 -12.06 -13.39
CA TRP A 194 -7.39 -10.61 -13.47
C TRP A 194 -5.97 -10.26 -13.95
N GLY A 195 -5.05 -11.22 -13.91
CA GLY A 195 -3.70 -11.01 -14.44
C GLY A 195 -3.72 -10.60 -15.91
N PRO A 196 -2.87 -9.67 -16.35
CA PRO A 196 -1.80 -9.00 -15.60
C PRO A 196 -2.21 -7.67 -14.91
N TYR A 197 -3.48 -7.46 -14.59
CA TYR A 197 -3.99 -6.20 -14.02
C TYR A 197 -4.65 -6.38 -12.65
N ARG A 198 -4.09 -7.28 -11.81
CA ARG A 198 -4.62 -7.56 -10.46
C ARG A 198 -4.64 -6.33 -9.56
N THR A 199 -3.70 -5.40 -9.73
CA THR A 199 -3.72 -4.10 -9.04
C THR A 199 -5.01 -3.34 -9.34
N TYR A 200 -5.40 -3.23 -10.61
CA TYR A 200 -6.60 -2.49 -10.98
C TYR A 200 -7.87 -3.16 -10.47
N ALA A 201 -7.92 -4.49 -10.49
CA ALA A 201 -8.99 -5.25 -9.84
C ALA A 201 -9.09 -4.97 -8.34
N SER A 202 -7.96 -4.94 -7.63
CA SER A 202 -7.90 -4.65 -6.18
C SER A 202 -8.44 -3.26 -5.84
N LEU A 203 -8.17 -2.24 -6.68
CA LEU A 203 -8.73 -0.90 -6.51
C LEU A 203 -10.27 -0.91 -6.57
N TYR A 204 -10.86 -1.67 -7.47
CA TYR A 204 -12.31 -1.85 -7.51
C TYR A 204 -12.84 -2.60 -6.31
N LEU A 205 -12.16 -3.65 -5.86
CA LEU A 205 -12.58 -4.42 -4.71
C LEU A 205 -12.63 -3.56 -3.44
N TRP A 206 -11.64 -2.69 -3.20
CA TRP A 206 -11.71 -1.72 -2.09
C TRP A 206 -12.92 -0.80 -2.24
N LYS A 207 -13.12 -0.21 -3.41
CA LYS A 207 -14.25 0.71 -3.64
C LYS A 207 -15.60 0.03 -3.42
N ILE A 208 -15.73 -1.23 -3.83
CA ILE A 208 -16.94 -2.04 -3.62
C ILE A 208 -17.14 -2.33 -2.11
N ALA A 209 -16.07 -2.67 -1.39
CA ALA A 209 -16.13 -2.89 0.05
C ALA A 209 -16.56 -1.64 0.82
N ASP A 210 -16.03 -0.47 0.45
CA ASP A 210 -16.39 0.82 1.05
C ASP A 210 -17.87 1.15 0.86
N LEU A 211 -18.38 0.97 -0.36
CA LEU A 211 -19.81 1.17 -0.66
C LEU A 211 -20.72 0.23 0.15
N ALA A 212 -20.33 -1.04 0.27
CA ALA A 212 -21.09 -2.01 1.04
C ALA A 212 -21.06 -1.69 2.55
N SER A 213 -19.97 -1.14 3.04
CA SER A 213 -19.84 -0.70 4.44
C SER A 213 -20.69 0.55 4.70
N ALA A 214 -20.65 1.53 3.81
CA ALA A 214 -21.48 2.74 3.90
C ALA A 214 -22.98 2.42 3.89
N ALA A 215 -23.39 1.47 3.07
CA ALA A 215 -24.81 1.03 3.00
C ALA A 215 -25.31 0.30 4.26
N ARG A 216 -24.41 -0.24 5.10
CA ARG A 216 -24.73 -0.93 6.35
C ARG A 216 -24.68 -0.01 7.58
N SER A 217 -24.06 1.15 7.51
CA SER A 217 -24.07 2.14 8.59
C SER A 217 -25.43 2.82 8.57
N PRO A 218 -26.28 2.69 9.63
CA PRO A 218 -27.53 3.42 9.70
C PRO A 218 -27.19 4.90 9.74
N THR A 219 -27.62 5.63 8.73
CA THR A 219 -27.67 7.09 8.77
C THR A 219 -28.45 7.47 10.02
N ASN A 220 -27.76 8.06 10.98
CA ASN A 220 -28.42 8.79 12.06
C ASN A 220 -29.14 9.98 11.39
N ARG A 221 -30.37 9.75 10.87
CA ARG A 221 -31.29 10.80 10.52
C ARG A 221 -31.73 11.37 11.85
N SER A 222 -31.01 12.39 12.30
CA SER A 222 -31.49 13.32 13.29
C SER A 222 -32.84 13.81 12.83
N GLN A 223 -33.86 13.46 13.61
CA GLN A 223 -35.10 14.16 13.59
C GLN A 223 -34.82 15.58 14.06
N ASP A 224 -35.19 16.54 13.26
CA ASP A 224 -35.73 17.84 13.64
C ASP A 224 -36.88 18.19 12.68
#